data_cf194ec65af126f0ed35a3086966de6c
#
_entry.id   cf194ec65af126f0ed35a3086966de6c
#
_cell.length_a   1.000
_cell.length_b   1.000
_cell.length_c   1.000
_cell.angle_alpha   90.00
_cell.angle_beta   90.00
_cell.angle_gamma   90.00
#
_symmetry.space_group_name_H-M   'P 1'
#
loop_
_entity.id
_entity.type
_entity.pdbx_description
1 polymer ?
#
loop_
_entity_poly.entity_id
_entity_poly.type
_entity_poly.pdbx_seq_one_letter_code
_entity_poly.pdbx_strand_id
1 'polypeptide(L)'
;MSRIHVCSLSRIGATVAQTGASHLVTLINAGTPVERPAAIPENRHLFLAFNDILEPMEGMTPPAEEHVTALLDFVEGWKPERPIVIHCFAGISRSTAAAFITVCALRPDRDEAEIATLIRAGSPSATPNLRLVRFADEILGRRGRMVSAIEAIGRGRDAFEGHPFSLDLDSGR
;
A
#
# COMPACT_ATOMS: atom_id res chain seq x y z
N MET A 1 -2.52 -4.01 -18.34
CA MET A 1 -1.49 -3.26 -17.61
C MET A 1 -1.59 -3.57 -16.13
N SER A 2 -0.52 -4.06 -15.60
CA SER A 2 -0.38 -4.47 -14.19
C SER A 2 -0.22 -3.25 -13.30
N ARG A 3 -1.33 -2.64 -12.84
CA ARG A 3 -1.30 -1.39 -12.07
C ARG A 3 -1.82 -1.56 -10.66
N ILE A 4 -1.13 -0.91 -9.74
CA ILE A 4 -1.55 -0.71 -8.36
C ILE A 4 -2.04 0.72 -8.24
N HIS A 5 -3.30 0.91 -7.86
CA HIS A 5 -3.87 2.23 -7.58
C HIS A 5 -3.93 2.46 -6.08
N VAL A 6 -3.49 3.62 -5.64
CA VAL A 6 -3.53 4.04 -4.24
C VAL A 6 -4.49 5.21 -4.10
N CYS A 7 -5.38 5.14 -3.11
CA CYS A 7 -6.33 6.21 -2.83
C CYS A 7 -6.73 6.27 -1.35
N SER A 8 -7.49 7.30 -1.00
CA SER A 8 -8.12 7.45 0.32
C SER A 8 -9.42 6.64 0.41
N LEU A 9 -9.95 6.50 1.62
CA LEU A 9 -11.24 5.86 1.89
C LEU A 9 -12.37 6.48 1.07
N SER A 10 -12.42 7.80 0.95
CA SER A 10 -13.47 8.52 0.22
C SER A 10 -13.45 8.27 -1.30
N ARG A 11 -12.35 7.74 -1.83
CA ARG A 11 -12.12 7.56 -3.27
C ARG A 11 -12.25 6.12 -3.75
N ILE A 12 -12.49 5.15 -2.87
CA ILE A 12 -12.52 3.73 -3.24
C ILE A 12 -13.50 3.46 -4.39
N GLY A 13 -14.74 3.87 -4.24
CA GLY A 13 -15.80 3.59 -5.22
C GLY A 13 -15.48 4.15 -6.60
N ALA A 14 -15.07 5.42 -6.65
CA ALA A 14 -14.68 6.08 -7.91
C ALA A 14 -13.45 5.41 -8.53
N THR A 15 -12.44 5.09 -7.73
CA THR A 15 -11.21 4.46 -8.23
C THR A 15 -11.49 3.07 -8.82
N VAL A 16 -12.26 2.24 -8.13
CA VAL A 16 -12.64 0.92 -8.63
C VAL A 16 -13.44 1.02 -9.93
N ALA A 17 -14.41 1.94 -9.98
CA ALA A 17 -15.24 2.12 -11.17
C ALA A 17 -14.44 2.61 -12.39
N GLN A 18 -13.52 3.55 -12.19
CA GLN A 18 -12.70 4.14 -13.25
C GLN A 18 -11.62 3.18 -13.79
N THR A 19 -11.06 2.35 -12.91
CA THR A 19 -9.92 1.50 -13.26
C THR A 19 -10.31 0.09 -13.66
N GLY A 20 -11.51 -0.35 -13.31
CA GLY A 20 -11.93 -1.74 -13.49
C GLY A 20 -11.15 -2.72 -12.61
N ALA A 21 -10.66 -2.25 -11.47
CA ALA A 21 -9.88 -3.07 -10.54
C ALA A 21 -10.64 -4.34 -10.14
N SER A 22 -9.89 -5.43 -9.96
CA SER A 22 -10.44 -6.73 -9.59
C SER A 22 -10.23 -7.06 -8.12
N HIS A 23 -9.30 -6.40 -7.45
CA HIS A 23 -8.90 -6.66 -6.06
C HIS A 23 -8.83 -5.36 -5.27
N LEU A 24 -9.08 -5.46 -3.98
CA LEU A 24 -9.05 -4.34 -3.03
C LEU A 24 -8.28 -4.75 -1.78
N VAL A 25 -7.37 -3.88 -1.33
CA VAL A 25 -6.71 -3.99 -0.02
C VAL A 25 -7.09 -2.78 0.82
N THR A 26 -7.62 -3.06 1.99
CA THR A 26 -7.98 -2.07 3.01
C THR A 26 -7.03 -2.17 4.19
N LEU A 27 -6.38 -1.06 4.56
CA LEU A 27 -5.54 -0.94 5.75
C LEU A 27 -6.06 0.24 6.56
N ILE A 28 -6.80 -0.04 7.63
CA ILE A 28 -7.54 0.99 8.35
C ILE A 28 -7.75 0.61 9.81
N ASN A 29 -8.07 1.57 10.67
CA ASN A 29 -8.37 1.31 12.07
C ASN A 29 -9.57 0.38 12.21
N ALA A 30 -9.50 -0.54 13.16
CA ALA A 30 -10.64 -1.39 13.50
C ALA A 30 -11.90 -0.55 13.79
N GLY A 31 -13.06 -1.03 13.34
CA GLY A 31 -14.32 -0.34 13.54
C GLY A 31 -14.61 0.80 12.56
N THR A 32 -13.69 1.16 11.67
CA THR A 32 -13.97 2.13 10.61
C THR A 32 -14.87 1.51 9.55
N PRO A 33 -16.04 2.10 9.25
CA PRO A 33 -16.91 1.59 8.20
C PRO A 33 -16.24 1.70 6.83
N VAL A 34 -16.19 0.60 6.10
CA VAL A 34 -15.67 0.53 4.73
C VAL A 34 -16.70 -0.14 3.85
N GLU A 35 -17.20 0.59 2.87
CA GLU A 35 -18.12 0.04 1.88
C GLU A 35 -17.31 -0.63 0.76
N ARG A 36 -17.39 -1.96 0.68
CA ARG A 36 -16.76 -2.70 -0.42
C ARG A 36 -17.57 -2.48 -1.70
N PRO A 37 -16.95 -1.97 -2.78
CA PRO A 37 -17.63 -1.84 -4.06
C PRO A 37 -18.20 -3.18 -4.55
N ALA A 38 -19.41 -3.18 -5.08
CA ALA A 38 -20.08 -4.40 -5.55
C ALA A 38 -19.30 -5.14 -6.66
N ALA A 39 -18.47 -4.42 -7.40
CA ALA A 39 -17.59 -5.00 -8.43
C ALA A 39 -16.43 -5.83 -7.86
N ILE A 40 -16.13 -5.71 -6.56
CA ILE A 40 -15.08 -6.47 -5.88
C ILE A 40 -15.73 -7.60 -5.08
N PRO A 41 -15.56 -8.87 -5.47
CA PRO A 41 -16.03 -9.99 -4.67
C PRO A 41 -15.35 -10.05 -3.30
N GLU A 42 -16.02 -10.61 -2.31
CA GLU A 42 -15.50 -10.72 -0.94
C GLU A 42 -14.14 -11.43 -0.87
N ASN A 43 -13.98 -12.50 -1.63
CA ASN A 43 -12.72 -13.26 -1.70
C ASN A 43 -11.58 -12.54 -2.44
N ARG A 44 -11.83 -11.34 -2.95
CA ARG A 44 -10.83 -10.46 -3.57
C ARG A 44 -10.66 -9.14 -2.80
N HIS A 45 -11.10 -9.12 -1.56
CA HIS A 45 -10.92 -8.01 -0.64
C HIS A 45 -10.14 -8.47 0.60
N LEU A 46 -8.94 -7.94 0.78
CA LEU A 46 -8.16 -8.09 2.00
C LEU A 46 -8.44 -6.92 2.93
N PHE A 47 -8.89 -7.18 4.13
CA PHE A 47 -9.12 -6.18 5.16
C PHE A 47 -8.12 -6.36 6.31
N LEU A 48 -7.24 -5.37 6.51
CA LEU A 48 -6.24 -5.36 7.58
C LEU A 48 -6.56 -4.22 8.55
N ALA A 49 -6.89 -4.58 9.78
CA ALA A 49 -7.28 -3.63 10.81
C ALA A 49 -6.12 -3.33 11.75
N PHE A 50 -5.56 -2.13 11.68
CA PHE A 50 -4.53 -1.61 12.58
C PHE A 50 -4.41 -0.10 12.47
N ASN A 51 -3.79 0.52 13.47
CA ASN A 51 -3.56 1.96 13.51
C ASN A 51 -2.30 2.38 12.77
N ASP A 52 -2.29 3.61 12.26
CA ASP A 52 -1.13 4.20 11.59
C ASP A 52 -0.14 4.77 12.61
N ILE A 53 0.59 3.89 13.26
CA ILE A 53 1.61 4.22 14.25
C ILE A 53 2.92 3.50 13.95
N LEU A 54 4.03 4.02 14.47
CA LEU A 54 5.36 3.45 14.28
C LEU A 54 5.81 2.61 15.48
N GLU A 55 5.31 2.92 16.67
CA GLU A 55 5.64 2.24 17.91
C GLU A 55 4.37 1.80 18.65
N PRO A 56 4.41 0.70 19.40
CA PRO A 56 3.27 0.27 20.19
C PRO A 56 2.79 1.37 21.15
N MET A 57 1.48 1.60 21.17
CA MET A 57 0.82 2.57 22.04
C MET A 57 -0.37 1.92 22.72
N GLU A 58 -0.62 2.29 23.98
CA GLU A 58 -1.76 1.78 24.74
C GLU A 58 -3.09 2.09 24.03
N GLY A 59 -3.97 1.11 23.94
CA GLY A 59 -5.28 1.25 23.31
C GLY A 59 -5.26 1.25 21.78
N MET A 60 -4.10 1.08 21.16
CA MET A 60 -3.93 1.02 19.71
C MET A 60 -3.35 -0.32 19.24
N THR A 61 -3.71 -0.72 18.03
CA THR A 61 -3.14 -1.90 17.37
C THR A 61 -2.05 -1.43 16.42
N PRO A 62 -0.75 -1.70 16.71
CA PRO A 62 0.33 -1.31 15.81
C PRO A 62 0.35 -2.18 14.55
N PRO A 63 0.96 -1.70 13.46
CA PRO A 63 1.32 -2.56 12.36
C PRO A 63 2.17 -3.73 12.87
N ALA A 64 1.86 -4.95 12.43
CA ALA A 64 2.54 -6.16 12.85
C ALA A 64 3.00 -7.00 11.67
N GLU A 65 3.90 -7.93 11.93
CA GLU A 65 4.43 -8.85 10.90
C GLU A 65 3.32 -9.63 10.21
N GLU A 66 2.31 -10.08 10.96
CA GLU A 66 1.15 -10.80 10.41
C GLU A 66 0.36 -9.99 9.38
N HIS A 67 0.28 -8.67 9.53
CA HIS A 67 -0.37 -7.82 8.54
C HIS A 67 0.41 -7.79 7.22
N VAL A 68 1.73 -7.74 7.30
CA VAL A 68 2.60 -7.77 6.12
C VAL A 68 2.55 -9.15 5.46
N THR A 69 2.61 -10.23 6.23
CA THR A 69 2.49 -11.59 5.70
C THR A 69 1.16 -11.79 4.97
N ALA A 70 0.04 -11.35 5.56
CA ALA A 70 -1.27 -11.41 4.92
C ALA A 70 -1.32 -10.61 3.61
N LEU A 71 -0.70 -9.42 3.58
CA LEU A 71 -0.58 -8.63 2.35
C LEU A 71 0.20 -9.38 1.26
N LEU A 72 1.36 -9.92 1.62
CA LEU A 72 2.23 -10.65 0.68
C LEU A 72 1.50 -11.87 0.09
N ASP A 73 0.86 -12.69 0.91
CA ASP A 73 0.08 -13.85 0.47
C ASP A 73 -1.05 -13.43 -0.47
N PHE A 74 -1.74 -12.34 -0.15
CA PHE A 74 -2.84 -11.85 -0.97
C PHE A 74 -2.38 -11.36 -2.35
N VAL A 75 -1.31 -10.57 -2.41
CA VAL A 75 -0.81 -10.02 -3.68
C VAL A 75 -0.10 -11.06 -4.53
N GLU A 76 0.46 -12.11 -3.94
CA GLU A 76 0.98 -13.26 -4.69
C GLU A 76 -0.13 -13.98 -5.47
N GLY A 77 -1.33 -14.06 -4.90
CA GLY A 77 -2.51 -14.61 -5.56
C GLY A 77 -3.18 -13.68 -6.57
N TRP A 78 -2.83 -12.40 -6.56
CA TRP A 78 -3.39 -11.44 -7.50
C TRP A 78 -2.79 -11.63 -8.90
N LYS A 79 -3.67 -11.83 -9.87
CA LYS A 79 -3.28 -11.88 -11.27
C LYS A 79 -3.29 -10.46 -11.84
N PRO A 80 -2.14 -9.92 -12.26
CA PRO A 80 -2.03 -8.49 -12.60
C PRO A 80 -2.64 -8.11 -13.95
N GLU A 81 -3.45 -8.95 -14.54
CA GLU A 81 -4.23 -8.66 -15.76
C GLU A 81 -5.24 -7.52 -15.55
N ARG A 82 -5.74 -7.37 -14.33
CA ARG A 82 -6.63 -6.28 -13.92
C ARG A 82 -6.04 -5.59 -12.69
N PRO A 83 -6.25 -4.26 -12.55
CA PRO A 83 -5.65 -3.50 -11.46
C PRO A 83 -6.10 -3.96 -10.07
N ILE A 84 -5.28 -3.61 -9.07
CA ILE A 84 -5.58 -3.69 -7.66
C ILE A 84 -5.66 -2.28 -7.07
N VAL A 85 -6.61 -2.04 -6.17
CA VAL A 85 -6.71 -0.81 -5.40
C VAL A 85 -6.25 -1.07 -3.97
N ILE A 86 -5.36 -0.23 -3.47
CA ILE A 86 -4.87 -0.26 -2.09
C ILE A 86 -5.20 1.08 -1.44
N HIS A 87 -5.93 1.05 -0.33
CA HIS A 87 -6.33 2.26 0.36
C HIS A 87 -6.15 2.17 1.87
N CYS A 88 -6.07 3.32 2.52
CA CYS A 88 -6.21 3.47 3.96
C CYS A 88 -7.23 4.59 4.23
N PHE A 89 -7.10 5.35 5.32
CA PHE A 89 -8.01 6.47 5.57
C PHE A 89 -7.71 7.66 4.63
N ALA A 90 -6.49 8.17 4.67
CA ALA A 90 -6.06 9.35 3.91
C ALA A 90 -5.34 9.04 2.59
N GLY A 91 -4.90 7.81 2.37
CA GLY A 91 -4.11 7.46 1.19
C GLY A 91 -2.66 7.97 1.24
N ILE A 92 -2.10 8.15 2.44
CA ILE A 92 -0.79 8.80 2.66
C ILE A 92 0.25 7.85 3.22
N SER A 93 -0.08 7.04 4.22
CA SER A 93 0.91 6.29 5.01
C SER A 93 0.79 4.77 4.88
N ARG A 94 -0.26 4.15 5.41
CA ARG A 94 -0.44 2.68 5.37
C ARG A 94 -0.59 2.16 3.95
N SER A 95 -1.38 2.82 3.14
CA SER A 95 -1.61 2.43 1.74
C SER A 95 -0.39 2.62 0.86
N THR A 96 0.38 3.69 1.04
CA THR A 96 1.61 3.92 0.28
C THR A 96 2.70 2.92 0.66
N ALA A 97 2.79 2.56 1.94
CA ALA A 97 3.68 1.48 2.40
C ALA A 97 3.28 0.14 1.78
N ALA A 98 1.98 -0.21 1.80
CA ALA A 98 1.50 -1.46 1.21
C ALA A 98 1.74 -1.52 -0.30
N ALA A 99 1.57 -0.41 -1.03
CA ALA A 99 1.88 -0.34 -2.46
C ALA A 99 3.37 -0.53 -2.73
N PHE A 100 4.23 0.12 -1.96
CA PHE A 100 5.69 -0.06 -2.02
C PHE A 100 6.09 -1.52 -1.80
N ILE A 101 5.58 -2.14 -0.74
CA ILE A 101 5.82 -3.53 -0.38
C ILE A 101 5.37 -4.47 -1.51
N THR A 102 4.20 -4.21 -2.08
CA THR A 102 3.65 -5.02 -3.17
C THR A 102 4.55 -5.00 -4.41
N VAL A 103 5.02 -3.83 -4.83
CA VAL A 103 5.94 -3.74 -5.97
C VAL A 103 7.25 -4.46 -5.66
N CYS A 104 7.85 -4.23 -4.49
CA CYS A 104 9.09 -4.91 -4.09
C CYS A 104 8.94 -6.44 -4.08
N ALA A 105 7.80 -6.96 -3.62
CA ALA A 105 7.55 -8.39 -3.56
C ALA A 105 7.36 -9.02 -4.93
N LEU A 106 6.59 -8.38 -5.81
CA LEU A 106 6.25 -8.92 -7.13
C LEU A 106 7.33 -8.64 -8.18
N ARG A 107 8.20 -7.66 -7.94
CA ARG A 107 9.28 -7.28 -8.85
C ARG A 107 10.61 -7.19 -8.09
N PRO A 108 11.16 -8.36 -7.71
CA PRO A 108 12.43 -8.41 -6.97
C PRO A 108 13.64 -7.92 -7.78
N ASP A 109 13.48 -7.76 -9.08
CA ASP A 109 14.45 -7.21 -10.02
C ASP A 109 14.49 -5.67 -10.05
N ARG A 110 13.51 -4.99 -9.44
CA ARG A 110 13.46 -3.52 -9.42
C ARG A 110 14.17 -2.94 -8.21
N ASP A 111 14.78 -1.78 -8.42
CA ASP A 111 15.46 -1.02 -7.37
C ASP A 111 14.46 -0.37 -6.40
N GLU A 112 14.66 -0.57 -5.13
CA GLU A 112 13.77 -0.05 -4.08
C GLU A 112 13.76 1.49 -4.05
N ALA A 113 14.88 2.14 -4.31
CA ALA A 113 14.98 3.60 -4.34
C ALA A 113 14.22 4.20 -5.54
N GLU A 114 14.24 3.52 -6.69
CA GLU A 114 13.43 3.90 -7.85
C GLU A 114 11.94 3.84 -7.52
N ILE A 115 11.48 2.74 -6.92
CA ILE A 115 10.06 2.55 -6.56
C ILE A 115 9.62 3.64 -5.57
N ALA A 116 10.43 3.93 -4.55
CA ALA A 116 10.15 4.98 -3.58
C ALA A 116 10.03 6.37 -4.24
N THR A 117 10.90 6.67 -5.19
CA THR A 117 10.87 7.91 -5.96
C THR A 117 9.60 8.03 -6.78
N LEU A 118 9.14 6.95 -7.41
CA LEU A 118 7.88 6.93 -8.16
C LEU A 118 6.66 7.20 -7.27
N ILE A 119 6.66 6.68 -6.05
CA ILE A 119 5.60 6.96 -5.08
C ILE A 119 5.53 8.46 -4.76
N ARG A 120 6.68 9.08 -4.44
CA ARG A 120 6.76 10.52 -4.16
C ARG A 120 6.38 11.36 -5.38
N ALA A 121 6.77 10.94 -6.57
CA ALA A 121 6.38 11.63 -7.81
C ALA A 121 4.86 11.55 -8.06
N GLY A 122 4.24 10.43 -7.75
CA GLY A 122 2.79 10.24 -7.87
C GLY A 122 1.98 10.93 -6.78
N SER A 123 2.55 11.09 -5.58
CA SER A 123 1.90 11.71 -4.43
C SER A 123 2.89 12.50 -3.57
N PRO A 124 2.88 13.84 -3.66
CA PRO A 124 3.80 14.68 -2.87
C PRO A 124 3.65 14.52 -1.35
N SER A 125 2.48 14.10 -0.87
CA SER A 125 2.20 13.86 0.54
C SER A 125 2.55 12.45 1.01
N ALA A 126 2.89 11.53 0.12
CA ALA A 126 3.17 10.14 0.47
C ALA A 126 4.25 10.04 1.55
N THR A 127 3.90 9.36 2.65
CA THR A 127 4.79 9.11 3.79
C THR A 127 4.60 7.67 4.23
N PRO A 128 5.18 6.70 3.49
CA PRO A 128 4.97 5.29 3.77
C PRO A 128 5.31 4.91 5.21
N ASN A 129 4.42 4.19 5.88
CA ASN A 129 4.62 3.75 7.26
C ASN A 129 5.86 2.86 7.37
N LEU A 130 6.90 3.36 8.04
CA LEU A 130 8.19 2.68 8.16
C LEU A 130 8.12 1.37 8.94
N ARG A 131 7.20 1.23 9.88
CA ARG A 131 7.04 -0.02 10.63
C ARG A 131 6.59 -1.17 9.72
N LEU A 132 5.64 -0.91 8.82
CA LEU A 132 5.25 -1.89 7.79
C LEU A 132 6.43 -2.22 6.87
N VAL A 133 7.16 -1.21 6.43
CA VAL A 133 8.32 -1.37 5.55
C VAL A 133 9.44 -2.18 6.22
N ARG A 134 9.71 -1.97 7.50
CA ARG A 134 10.71 -2.74 8.26
C ARG A 134 10.37 -4.23 8.29
N PHE A 135 9.13 -4.59 8.60
CA PHE A 135 8.70 -5.99 8.59
C PHE A 135 8.84 -6.60 7.20
N ALA A 136 8.44 -5.89 6.15
CA ALA A 136 8.57 -6.36 4.78
C ALA A 136 10.02 -6.54 4.34
N ASP A 137 10.89 -5.61 4.71
CA ASP A 137 12.33 -5.68 4.43
C ASP A 137 12.95 -6.96 4.99
N GLU A 138 12.63 -7.29 6.24
CA GLU A 138 13.09 -8.52 6.91
C GLU A 138 12.52 -9.77 6.23
N ILE A 139 11.21 -9.82 5.99
CA ILE A 139 10.54 -10.99 5.39
C ILE A 139 11.07 -11.24 3.97
N LEU A 140 11.25 -10.19 3.18
CA LEU A 140 11.73 -10.29 1.80
C LEU A 140 13.26 -10.37 1.69
N GLY A 141 13.98 -10.30 2.81
CA GLY A 141 15.45 -10.42 2.85
C GLY A 141 16.17 -9.29 2.13
N ARG A 142 15.67 -8.06 2.23
CA ARG A 142 16.21 -6.90 1.48
C ARG A 142 17.33 -6.17 2.20
N ARG A 143 17.77 -6.64 3.37
CA ARG A 143 18.96 -6.15 4.09
C ARG A 143 18.93 -4.63 4.35
N GLY A 144 17.77 -4.09 4.68
CA GLY A 144 17.59 -2.66 4.97
C GLY A 144 17.41 -1.77 3.73
N ARG A 145 17.46 -2.30 2.51
CA ARG A 145 17.32 -1.50 1.29
C ARG A 145 15.94 -0.85 1.15
N MET A 146 14.88 -1.58 1.55
CA MET A 146 13.52 -1.01 1.53
C MET A 146 13.38 0.13 2.52
N VAL A 147 13.87 -0.04 3.74
CA VAL A 147 13.87 0.99 4.79
C VAL A 147 14.66 2.22 4.31
N SER A 148 15.88 2.00 3.81
CA SER A 148 16.74 3.10 3.32
C SER A 148 16.09 3.87 2.17
N ALA A 149 15.41 3.20 1.27
CA ALA A 149 14.70 3.84 0.15
C ALA A 149 13.59 4.78 0.63
N ILE A 150 12.80 4.36 1.61
CA ILE A 150 11.72 5.17 2.17
C ILE A 150 12.28 6.32 3.02
N GLU A 151 13.32 6.09 3.80
CA GLU A 151 13.98 7.15 4.56
C GLU A 151 14.60 8.22 3.62
N ALA A 152 15.14 7.81 2.49
CA ALA A 152 15.76 8.71 1.53
C ALA A 152 14.78 9.70 0.90
N ILE A 153 13.53 9.31 0.64
CA ILE A 153 12.51 10.23 0.14
C ILE A 153 11.97 11.15 1.23
N GLY A 154 12.20 10.82 2.50
CA GLY A 154 11.78 11.60 3.66
C GLY A 154 10.27 11.72 3.81
N ARG A 155 9.84 12.53 4.77
CA ARG A 155 8.43 12.84 4.99
C ARG A 155 7.88 13.66 3.82
N GLY A 156 6.68 13.28 3.34
CA GLY A 156 5.96 14.05 2.33
C GLY A 156 5.36 15.35 2.88
N ARG A 157 4.74 16.12 2.00
CA ARG A 157 4.03 17.34 2.36
C ARG A 157 2.83 17.02 3.25
N ASP A 158 2.53 17.94 4.17
CA ASP A 158 1.32 17.83 4.97
C ASP A 158 0.08 17.92 4.07
N ALA A 159 -0.86 17.02 4.27
CA ALA A 159 -2.12 16.97 3.56
C ALA A 159 -3.17 16.25 4.40
N PHE A 160 -4.41 16.63 4.25
CA PHE A 160 -5.55 15.94 4.86
C PHE A 160 -5.87 14.64 4.14
N GLU A 161 -5.68 14.64 2.83
CA GLU A 161 -5.96 13.53 1.93
C GLU A 161 -4.89 13.53 0.83
N GLY A 162 -4.34 12.35 0.54
CA GLY A 162 -3.36 12.17 -0.52
C GLY A 162 -4.01 12.21 -1.90
N HIS A 163 -3.23 12.58 -2.92
CA HIS A 163 -3.64 12.45 -4.29
C HIS A 163 -3.73 10.98 -4.70
N PRO A 164 -4.82 10.53 -5.34
CA PRO A 164 -4.85 9.22 -5.98
C PRO A 164 -3.72 9.11 -7.02
N PHE A 165 -3.00 7.99 -7.00
CA PHE A 165 -1.93 7.74 -7.96
C PHE A 165 -1.86 6.25 -8.30
N SER A 166 -1.05 5.91 -9.27
CA SER A 166 -0.81 4.52 -9.63
C SER A 166 0.67 4.22 -9.83
N LEU A 167 1.01 2.97 -9.58
CA LEU A 167 2.31 2.38 -9.88
C LEU A 167 2.13 1.31 -10.95
N ASP A 168 2.97 1.33 -11.95
CA ASP A 168 3.03 0.28 -12.96
C ASP A 168 4.07 -0.75 -12.53
N LEU A 169 3.68 -2.03 -12.50
CA LEU A 169 4.59 -3.11 -12.16
C LEU A 169 5.68 -3.32 -13.23
N ASP A 170 5.40 -2.96 -14.47
CA ASP A 170 6.26 -3.23 -15.62
C ASP A 170 7.09 -2.02 -16.08
N SER A 171 6.91 -0.85 -15.47
CA SER A 171 7.72 0.34 -15.77
C SER A 171 9.14 0.18 -15.24
N GLY A 172 10.14 0.40 -16.10
CA GLY A 172 11.56 0.28 -15.74
C GLY A 172 12.34 -0.78 -16.55
N ARG A 173 11.76 -1.29 -17.64
CA ARG A 173 12.50 -2.09 -18.65
C ARG A 173 12.96 -1.22 -19.80
#